data_d48bb359deb9d3cfaee58f1fc6120995
#
_entry.id   d48bb359deb9d3cfaee58f1fc6120995
#
_cell.length_a   1.000
_cell.length_b   1.000
_cell.length_c   1.000
_cell.angle_alpha   90.00
_cell.angle_beta   90.00
_cell.angle_gamma   90.00
#
_symmetry.space_group_name_H-M   'P 1'
#
loop_
_entity.id
_entity.type
_entity.pdbx_description
1 polymer ?
#
loop_
_entity_poly.entity_id
_entity_poly.type
_entity_poly.pdbx_seq_one_letter_code
_entity_poly.pdbx_strand_id
1 'polypeptide(L)'
;MKCYKGTILSVDANDNVYKYLVEDNGKIIFIGNELPEEYKQIETEDLGTKTIVPAFVDTHQHFASLSTFNAGLNVMEAESNEEIAKMIGEFAAKTKEKTIIAFGASPHSVKEGRLKIGRAHV
;
A
#
# COMPACT_ATOMS: atom_id res chain seq x y z
N MET A 1 -29.01 -5.73 -1.83
CA MET A 1 -28.58 -4.74 -2.85
C MET A 1 -28.19 -3.43 -2.17
N LYS A 2 -27.15 -2.76 -2.67
CA LYS A 2 -26.75 -1.40 -2.30
C LYS A 2 -26.50 -0.59 -3.56
N CYS A 3 -26.86 0.69 -3.53
CA CYS A 3 -26.58 1.64 -4.59
C CYS A 3 -25.56 2.66 -4.08
N TYR A 4 -24.57 2.96 -4.90
CA TYR A 4 -23.59 4.02 -4.65
C TYR A 4 -23.70 5.08 -5.72
N LYS A 5 -23.67 6.35 -5.31
CA LYS A 5 -23.72 7.51 -6.20
C LYS A 5 -22.48 8.37 -5.99
N GLY A 6 -21.75 8.66 -7.03
CA GLY A 6 -20.53 9.49 -6.99
C GLY A 6 -19.70 9.35 -8.26
N THR A 7 -18.42 9.57 -8.14
CA THR A 7 -17.47 9.33 -9.26
C THR A 7 -17.04 7.87 -9.24
N ILE A 8 -17.28 7.15 -10.34
CA ILE A 8 -16.93 5.75 -10.50
C ILE A 8 -16.09 5.60 -11.76
N LEU A 9 -14.81 5.28 -11.59
CA LEU A 9 -13.88 5.05 -12.69
C LEU A 9 -13.91 3.56 -13.04
N SER A 10 -14.35 3.20 -14.24
CA SER A 10 -14.41 1.80 -14.64
C SER A 10 -13.04 1.19 -14.98
N VAL A 11 -12.10 2.05 -15.42
CA VAL A 11 -10.79 1.64 -15.95
C VAL A 11 -10.95 0.56 -17.04
N ASP A 12 -12.01 0.71 -17.83
CA ASP A 12 -12.23 -0.09 -19.04
C ASP A 12 -11.43 0.47 -20.24
N ALA A 13 -11.50 -0.18 -21.38
CA ALA A 13 -10.76 0.22 -22.58
C ALA A 13 -11.04 1.67 -23.05
N ASN A 14 -12.11 2.30 -22.58
CA ASN A 14 -12.52 3.65 -22.94
C ASN A 14 -12.38 4.65 -21.79
N ASP A 15 -11.86 4.23 -20.62
CA ASP A 15 -11.74 5.04 -19.41
C ASP A 15 -13.05 5.73 -19.00
N ASN A 16 -14.17 5.00 -19.12
CA ASN A 16 -15.48 5.53 -18.82
C ASN A 16 -15.62 5.92 -17.35
N VAL A 17 -16.31 7.05 -17.11
CA VAL A 17 -16.68 7.53 -15.79
C VAL A 17 -18.18 7.45 -15.62
N TYR A 18 -18.62 6.81 -14.54
CA TYR A 18 -20.02 6.59 -14.24
C TYR A 18 -20.42 7.28 -12.95
N LYS A 19 -21.74 7.45 -12.77
CA LYS A 19 -22.34 8.13 -11.62
C LYS A 19 -22.97 7.17 -10.60
N TYR A 20 -23.45 6.03 -11.05
CA TYR A 20 -24.14 5.05 -10.22
C TYR A 20 -23.53 3.66 -10.38
N LEU A 21 -23.43 2.96 -9.26
CA LEU A 21 -23.07 1.55 -9.18
C LEU A 21 -24.06 0.83 -8.26
N VAL A 22 -24.63 -0.28 -8.70
CA VAL A 22 -25.47 -1.14 -7.87
C VAL A 22 -24.76 -2.46 -7.65
N GLU A 23 -24.66 -2.85 -6.39
CA GLU A 23 -24.06 -4.11 -5.94
C GLU A 23 -25.12 -5.00 -5.31
N ASP A 24 -25.04 -6.30 -5.59
CA ASP A 24 -25.84 -7.35 -4.92
C ASP A 24 -24.98 -8.58 -4.64
N ASN A 25 -24.93 -8.98 -3.38
CA ASN A 25 -24.20 -10.16 -2.91
C ASN A 25 -22.71 -10.19 -3.38
N GLY A 26 -22.02 -9.07 -3.32
CA GLY A 26 -20.61 -8.94 -3.70
C GLY A 26 -20.36 -8.85 -5.20
N LYS A 27 -21.42 -8.65 -6.01
CA LYS A 27 -21.30 -8.50 -7.47
C LYS A 27 -21.87 -7.16 -7.91
N ILE A 28 -21.18 -6.49 -8.82
CA ILE A 28 -21.71 -5.33 -9.51
C ILE A 28 -22.75 -5.83 -10.52
N ILE A 29 -24.00 -5.41 -10.36
CA ILE A 29 -25.12 -5.79 -11.23
C ILE A 29 -25.52 -4.64 -12.17
N PHE A 30 -25.11 -3.41 -11.85
CA PHE A 30 -25.32 -2.24 -12.70
C PHE A 30 -24.21 -1.20 -12.50
N ILE A 31 -23.83 -0.54 -13.58
CA ILE A 31 -23.01 0.66 -13.58
C ILE A 31 -23.50 1.59 -14.69
N GLY A 32 -23.69 2.88 -14.43
CA GLY A 32 -24.19 3.83 -15.43
C GLY A 32 -24.34 5.26 -14.91
N ASN A 33 -24.76 6.15 -15.81
CA ASN A 33 -24.95 7.57 -15.50
C ASN A 33 -26.38 7.91 -15.09
N GLU A 34 -27.34 7.07 -15.43
CA GLU A 34 -28.74 7.16 -15.04
C GLU A 34 -29.17 5.87 -14.37
N LEU A 35 -29.85 5.98 -13.22
CA LEU A 35 -30.30 4.82 -12.46
C LEU A 35 -31.61 4.30 -13.06
N PRO A 36 -31.70 3.03 -13.50
CA PRO A 36 -32.94 2.40 -13.96
C PRO A 36 -34.03 2.43 -12.89
N GLU A 37 -35.31 2.44 -13.33
CA GLU A 37 -36.46 2.51 -12.42
C GLU A 37 -36.46 1.40 -11.35
N GLU A 38 -36.04 0.20 -11.72
CA GLU A 38 -35.96 -0.97 -10.84
C GLU A 38 -35.02 -0.79 -9.66
N TYR A 39 -34.03 0.14 -9.75
CA TYR A 39 -33.06 0.40 -8.69
C TYR A 39 -33.31 1.72 -7.95
N LYS A 40 -34.30 2.54 -8.36
CA LYS A 40 -34.58 3.84 -7.73
C LYS A 40 -35.06 3.75 -6.28
N GLN A 41 -35.60 2.61 -5.88
CA GLN A 41 -36.08 2.38 -4.52
C GLN A 41 -35.00 1.82 -3.56
N ILE A 42 -33.81 1.50 -4.10
CA ILE A 42 -32.69 1.00 -3.29
C ILE A 42 -32.07 2.15 -2.52
N GLU A 43 -31.76 1.91 -1.26
CA GLU A 43 -31.02 2.88 -0.46
C GLU A 43 -29.69 3.23 -1.14
N THR A 44 -29.53 4.53 -1.40
CA THR A 44 -28.37 5.05 -2.12
C THR A 44 -27.42 5.77 -1.18
N GLU A 45 -26.19 5.28 -1.09
CA GLU A 45 -25.08 5.94 -0.41
C GLU A 45 -24.45 6.98 -1.34
N ASP A 46 -24.55 8.27 -0.98
CA ASP A 46 -23.85 9.34 -1.70
C ASP A 46 -22.40 9.41 -1.24
N LEU A 47 -21.46 9.19 -2.13
CA LEU A 47 -20.02 9.14 -1.86
C LEU A 47 -19.40 10.54 -1.68
N GLY A 48 -20.13 11.60 -2.02
CA GLY A 48 -19.61 12.97 -1.99
C GLY A 48 -18.38 13.13 -2.88
N THR A 49 -17.25 13.45 -2.27
CA THR A 49 -15.95 13.64 -2.98
C THR A 49 -15.14 12.35 -3.18
N LYS A 50 -15.62 11.22 -2.65
CA LYS A 50 -14.93 9.94 -2.79
C LYS A 50 -15.16 9.35 -4.17
N THR A 51 -14.15 8.61 -4.66
CA THR A 51 -14.19 7.93 -5.96
C THR A 51 -14.10 6.42 -5.76
N ILE A 52 -14.95 5.66 -6.45
CA ILE A 52 -14.81 4.22 -6.57
C ILE A 52 -13.90 3.91 -7.76
N VAL A 53 -12.94 3.02 -7.53
CA VAL A 53 -12.05 2.47 -8.55
C VAL A 53 -12.03 0.95 -8.42
N PRO A 54 -11.68 0.18 -9.46
CA PRO A 54 -11.39 -1.24 -9.33
C PRO A 54 -10.29 -1.49 -8.30
N ALA A 55 -10.36 -2.61 -7.60
CA ALA A 55 -9.30 -3.02 -6.69
C ALA A 55 -7.97 -3.19 -7.43
N PHE A 56 -6.89 -2.82 -6.78
CA PHE A 56 -5.56 -3.01 -7.35
C PHE A 56 -5.22 -4.50 -7.41
N VAL A 57 -4.63 -4.90 -8.54
CA VAL A 57 -4.06 -6.24 -8.74
C VAL A 57 -2.56 -6.05 -8.96
N ASP A 58 -1.77 -6.44 -7.98
CA ASP A 58 -0.32 -6.43 -8.11
C ASP A 58 0.12 -7.71 -8.84
N THR A 59 0.50 -7.56 -10.10
CA THR A 59 0.91 -8.66 -10.97
C THR A 59 2.38 -9.04 -10.81
N HIS A 60 3.16 -8.24 -10.05
CA HIS A 60 4.56 -8.50 -9.78
C HIS A 60 4.92 -8.01 -8.38
N GLN A 61 5.01 -8.91 -7.41
CA GLN A 61 5.41 -8.57 -6.06
C GLN A 61 6.39 -9.59 -5.47
N HIS A 62 7.29 -9.08 -4.65
CA HIS A 62 8.24 -9.89 -3.89
C HIS A 62 7.71 -10.12 -2.46
N PHE A 63 6.60 -10.86 -2.34
CA PHE A 63 5.87 -11.03 -1.07
C PHE A 63 6.76 -11.54 0.07
N ALA A 64 7.58 -12.58 -0.19
CA ALA A 64 8.48 -13.14 0.82
C ALA A 64 9.53 -12.13 1.29
N SER A 65 10.13 -11.39 0.34
CA SER A 65 11.10 -10.33 0.65
C SER A 65 10.46 -9.21 1.46
N LEU A 66 9.27 -8.76 1.04
CA LEU A 66 8.53 -7.70 1.74
C LEU A 66 8.17 -8.13 3.18
N SER A 67 7.74 -9.37 3.37
CA SER A 67 7.42 -9.91 4.70
C SER A 67 8.66 -9.94 5.60
N THR A 68 9.81 -10.37 5.06
CA THR A 68 11.09 -10.38 5.78
C THR A 68 11.54 -8.97 6.14
N PHE A 69 11.40 -8.03 5.22
CA PHE A 69 11.78 -6.64 5.45
C PHE A 69 10.88 -5.96 6.46
N ASN A 70 9.56 -6.21 6.42
CA ASN A 70 8.62 -5.64 7.40
C ASN A 70 8.83 -6.20 8.82
N ALA A 71 9.41 -7.38 8.96
CA ALA A 71 9.79 -7.92 10.28
C ALA A 71 11.11 -7.34 10.78
N GLY A 72 11.91 -6.70 9.93
CA GLY A 72 13.22 -6.15 10.24
C GLY A 72 13.21 -4.64 10.49
N LEU A 73 14.42 -4.07 10.59
CA LEU A 73 14.63 -2.63 10.74
C LEU A 73 14.75 -1.95 9.37
N ASN A 74 13.89 -0.99 9.11
CA ASN A 74 14.02 -0.15 7.93
C ASN A 74 15.03 0.98 8.17
N VAL A 75 16.10 1.04 7.38
CA VAL A 75 17.15 2.09 7.44
C VAL A 75 17.25 2.90 6.14
N MET A 76 16.20 2.90 5.32
CA MET A 76 16.20 3.58 4.00
C MET A 76 16.42 5.09 4.12
N GLU A 77 15.96 5.70 5.20
CA GLU A 77 16.07 7.15 5.42
C GLU A 77 17.39 7.58 6.07
N ALA A 78 18.25 6.63 6.43
CA ALA A 78 19.53 6.97 7.03
C ALA A 78 20.49 7.57 5.99
N GLU A 79 21.04 8.76 6.30
CA GLU A 79 21.95 9.51 5.44
C GLU A 79 23.43 9.26 5.75
N SER A 80 23.73 8.45 6.78
CA SER A 80 25.10 8.12 7.17
C SER A 80 25.22 6.74 7.81
N ASN A 81 26.44 6.18 7.78
CA ASN A 81 26.75 4.94 8.50
C ASN A 81 26.54 5.08 10.01
N GLU A 82 26.75 6.26 10.57
CA GLU A 82 26.55 6.55 11.98
C GLU A 82 25.07 6.47 12.35
N GLU A 83 24.20 7.03 11.53
CA GLU A 83 22.74 6.93 11.71
C GLU A 83 22.25 5.48 11.60
N ILE A 84 22.75 4.72 10.62
CA ILE A 84 22.44 3.29 10.51
C ILE A 84 22.83 2.56 11.79
N ALA A 85 24.05 2.80 12.31
CA ALA A 85 24.52 2.16 13.52
C ALA A 85 23.67 2.53 14.74
N LYS A 86 23.27 3.80 14.85
CA LYS A 86 22.36 4.29 15.90
C LYS A 86 21.01 3.60 15.84
N MET A 87 20.38 3.56 14.66
CA MET A 87 19.09 2.90 14.46
C MET A 87 19.14 1.42 14.82
N ILE A 88 20.22 0.71 14.43
CA ILE A 88 20.43 -0.70 14.79
C ILE A 88 20.56 -0.84 16.32
N GLY A 89 21.33 0.03 16.98
CA GLY A 89 21.48 0.02 18.43
C GLY A 89 20.18 0.24 19.19
N GLU A 90 19.37 1.21 18.73
CA GLU A 90 18.06 1.51 19.32
C GLU A 90 17.06 0.35 19.11
N PHE A 91 17.12 -0.31 17.97
CA PHE A 91 16.28 -1.48 17.68
C PHE A 91 16.73 -2.68 18.52
N ALA A 92 18.04 -2.92 18.63
CA ALA A 92 18.62 -3.98 19.45
C ALA A 92 18.22 -3.88 20.93
N ALA A 93 18.13 -2.66 21.45
CA ALA A 93 17.72 -2.43 22.85
C ALA A 93 16.23 -2.78 23.11
N LYS A 94 15.41 -2.85 22.08
CA LYS A 94 13.95 -3.09 22.17
C LYS A 94 13.54 -4.50 21.76
N THR A 95 14.34 -5.18 20.93
CA THR A 95 14.02 -6.52 20.44
C THR A 95 14.59 -7.61 21.37
N LYS A 96 13.93 -8.77 21.38
CA LYS A 96 14.44 -9.99 22.04
C LYS A 96 15.06 -10.96 21.03
N GLU A 97 15.06 -10.59 19.76
CA GLU A 97 15.59 -11.43 18.69
C GLU A 97 17.11 -11.51 18.77
N LYS A 98 17.66 -12.70 18.54
CA LYS A 98 19.11 -12.93 18.51
C LYS A 98 19.79 -12.40 17.26
N THR A 99 19.02 -12.18 16.20
CA THR A 99 19.50 -11.69 14.90
C THR A 99 18.64 -10.53 14.45
N ILE A 100 19.27 -9.43 14.09
CA ILE A 100 18.60 -8.26 13.55
C ILE A 100 18.84 -8.25 12.03
N ILE A 101 17.74 -8.19 11.28
CA ILE A 101 17.78 -7.95 9.85
C ILE A 101 17.45 -6.48 9.62
N ALA A 102 18.39 -5.72 9.05
CA ALA A 102 18.14 -4.36 8.59
C ALA A 102 18.15 -4.31 7.06
N PHE A 103 17.27 -3.51 6.47
CA PHE A 103 17.15 -3.40 5.04
C PHE A 103 17.08 -1.93 4.59
N GLY A 104 17.36 -1.71 3.30
CA GLY A 104 17.27 -0.39 2.68
C GLY A 104 18.56 0.42 2.71
N ALA A 105 19.65 -0.11 3.31
CA ALA A 105 20.95 0.55 3.23
C ALA A 105 21.52 0.50 1.81
N SER A 106 21.97 1.65 1.31
CA SER A 106 22.64 1.77 0.01
C SER A 106 23.89 2.64 0.13
N PRO A 107 25.00 2.29 -0.58
CA PRO A 107 26.14 3.19 -0.68
C PRO A 107 25.79 4.56 -1.24
N HIS A 108 24.72 4.66 -2.04
CA HIS A 108 24.30 5.90 -2.67
C HIS A 108 23.45 6.79 -1.74
N SER A 109 22.88 6.22 -0.67
CA SER A 109 22.06 6.99 0.28
C SER A 109 22.86 7.54 1.46
N VAL A 110 24.09 7.10 1.66
CA VAL A 110 24.93 7.56 2.76
C VAL A 110 26.00 8.55 2.28
N LYS A 111 26.24 9.61 3.07
CA LYS A 111 27.22 10.68 2.77
C LYS A 111 28.65 10.19 2.56
N GLU A 112 28.99 9.02 3.14
CA GLU A 112 30.32 8.42 2.97
C GLU A 112 30.49 7.71 1.62
N GLY A 113 29.45 7.57 0.81
CA GLY A 113 29.47 6.89 -0.49
C GLY A 113 29.80 5.41 -0.44
N ARG A 114 29.85 4.83 0.76
CA ARG A 114 30.09 3.41 1.00
C ARG A 114 29.47 2.96 2.32
N LEU A 115 29.01 1.73 2.39
CA LEU A 115 28.59 1.13 3.64
C LEU A 115 29.81 0.61 4.41
N LYS A 116 29.85 0.87 5.72
CA LYS A 116 30.84 0.25 6.58
C LYS A 116 30.39 -1.18 6.89
N ILE A 117 31.15 -2.15 6.40
CA ILE A 117 30.94 -3.55 6.72
C ILE A 117 31.96 -3.88 7.83
N GLY A 118 31.46 -4.23 9.01
CA GLY A 118 32.29 -4.62 10.14
C GLY A 118 31.73 -5.86 10.83
N ARG A 119 32.58 -6.69 11.40
CA ARG A 119 32.16 -7.66 12.42
C ARG A 119 32.04 -6.91 13.73
N ALA A 120 30.83 -6.86 14.31
CA ALA A 120 30.73 -6.55 15.73
C ALA A 120 31.28 -7.74 16.48
N HIS A 121 32.44 -7.58 17.14
CA HIS A 121 32.85 -8.47 18.18
C HIS A 121 32.06 -8.08 19.43
N VAL A 122 31.21 -8.99 19.86
CA VAL A 122 30.55 -8.93 21.15
C VAL A 122 31.53 -9.45 22.18
#